data_16d4b214dc396dab7d513c2211b92fa3
#
_entry.id   16d4b214dc396dab7d513c2211b92fa3
#
_cell.length_a   1.000
_cell.length_b   1.000
_cell.length_c   1.000
_cell.angle_alpha   90.00
_cell.angle_beta   90.00
_cell.angle_gamma   90.00
#
_symmetry.space_group_name_H-M   'P 1'
#
loop_
_entity.id
_entity.type
_entity.pdbx_description
1 polymer ?
#
loop_
_entity_poly.entity_id
_entity_poly.type
_entity_poly.pdbx_seq_one_letter_code
_entity_poly.pdbx_strand_id
1 'polypeptide(L)'
;MSGANFVQLLLSGLAMGAIYALTAKGLFIAHLATTRMNFGQGEFLMFAAYLSMALLLAGVPALLVLACVIVVLALMGWGLERFAIRPLDRLRALAGGQYSWVLTTMGVALIMQNVVTLVWGKSSQYSPPLFSGNRQNVVQLFGVGVFVEELLVIVAAVIVVALFYAMLYWTRQGRAIYAVAFSPETAALLGIDVRRTVVLVFVLASVLAAISGVLAGPIVTVQPHMGLVFTVKAFAVASLGGFTNPLGVLVGAVIFGVLESFSNYYNSAFGDLYPLLLVMALLVIKPSGIFGEAKADVR
;
A
#
# COMPACT_ATOMS: atom_id res chain seq x y z
N MET A 1 -7.16 20.16 24.52
CA MET A 1 -6.89 18.71 24.36
C MET A 1 -6.30 18.19 25.66
N SER A 2 -6.84 17.12 26.23
CA SER A 2 -6.16 16.43 27.34
C SER A 2 -4.94 15.69 26.79
N GLY A 3 -3.88 15.51 27.61
CA GLY A 3 -2.70 14.76 27.18
C GLY A 3 -3.04 13.33 26.73
N ALA A 4 -4.07 12.74 27.33
CA ALA A 4 -4.60 11.43 26.96
C ALA A 4 -5.12 11.39 25.52
N ASN A 5 -5.93 12.38 25.10
CA ASN A 5 -6.46 12.46 23.74
C ASN A 5 -5.33 12.63 22.68
N PHE A 6 -4.28 13.38 23.03
CA PHE A 6 -3.13 13.57 22.15
C PHE A 6 -2.39 12.24 21.89
N VAL A 7 -2.12 11.47 22.93
CA VAL A 7 -1.46 10.16 22.80
C VAL A 7 -2.33 9.18 21.99
N GLN A 8 -3.65 9.17 22.23
CA GLN A 8 -4.58 8.32 21.48
C GLN A 8 -4.57 8.65 19.99
N LEU A 9 -4.66 9.93 19.63
CA LEU A 9 -4.62 10.38 18.23
C LEU A 9 -3.30 10.05 17.55
N LEU A 10 -2.18 10.16 18.29
CA LEU A 10 -0.88 9.74 17.77
C LEU A 10 -0.83 8.25 17.45
N LEU A 11 -1.31 7.40 18.37
CA LEU A 11 -1.30 5.94 18.18
C LEU A 11 -2.22 5.51 17.04
N SER A 12 -3.45 6.04 16.98
CA SER A 12 -4.37 5.77 15.86
C SER A 12 -3.80 6.28 14.53
N GLY A 13 -3.17 7.46 14.54
CA GLY A 13 -2.47 8.00 13.37
C GLY A 13 -1.28 7.16 12.93
N LEU A 14 -0.51 6.62 13.88
CA LEU A 14 0.58 5.68 13.58
C LEU A 14 0.06 4.35 12.99
N ALA A 15 -1.06 3.83 13.49
CA ALA A 15 -1.68 2.62 12.95
C ALA A 15 -2.15 2.83 11.50
N MET A 16 -2.84 3.94 11.22
CA MET A 16 -3.23 4.29 9.85
C MET A 16 -2.01 4.55 8.96
N GLY A 17 -1.03 5.28 9.47
CA GLY A 17 0.25 5.52 8.78
C GLY A 17 0.98 4.22 8.44
N ALA A 18 0.93 3.22 9.32
CA ALA A 18 1.51 1.90 9.08
C ALA A 18 0.85 1.17 7.90
N ILE A 19 -0.49 1.23 7.78
CA ILE A 19 -1.24 0.69 6.65
C ILE A 19 -0.86 1.42 5.35
N TYR A 20 -0.79 2.75 5.39
CA TYR A 20 -0.37 3.56 4.24
C TYR A 20 1.08 3.27 3.84
N ALA A 21 1.97 3.06 4.81
CA ALA A 21 3.36 2.70 4.54
C ALA A 21 3.48 1.42 3.72
N LEU A 22 2.75 0.37 4.10
CA LEU A 22 2.75 -0.91 3.37
C LEU A 22 2.21 -0.75 1.96
N THR A 23 1.08 -0.05 1.80
CA THR A 23 0.47 0.19 0.49
C THR A 23 1.36 1.05 -0.41
N ALA A 24 1.92 2.14 0.14
CA ALA A 24 2.83 3.03 -0.57
C ALA A 24 4.15 2.35 -0.95
N LYS A 25 4.66 1.41 -0.12
CA LYS A 25 5.81 0.57 -0.46
C LYS A 25 5.56 -0.33 -1.66
N GLY A 26 4.33 -0.84 -1.81
CA GLY A 26 3.92 -1.57 -3.00
C GLY A 26 3.97 -0.70 -4.25
N LEU A 27 3.46 0.53 -4.18
CA LEU A 27 3.58 1.52 -5.27
C LEU A 27 5.04 1.87 -5.55
N PHE A 28 5.83 2.11 -4.50
CA PHE A 28 7.24 2.45 -4.60
C PHE A 28 8.04 1.39 -5.35
N ILE A 29 7.92 0.10 -4.98
CA ILE A 29 8.72 -0.96 -5.60
C ILE A 29 8.32 -1.18 -7.07
N ALA A 30 7.03 -1.05 -7.40
CA ALA A 30 6.55 -1.13 -8.77
C ALA A 30 7.11 0.02 -9.62
N HIS A 31 7.07 1.25 -9.09
CA HIS A 31 7.63 2.44 -9.75
C HIS A 31 9.15 2.35 -9.91
N LEU A 32 9.85 1.92 -8.87
CA LEU A 32 11.32 1.80 -8.87
C LEU A 32 11.82 0.93 -10.03
N ALA A 33 11.21 -0.25 -10.23
CA ALA A 33 11.67 -1.21 -11.21
C ALA A 33 11.14 -0.98 -12.64
N THR A 34 9.99 -0.31 -12.79
CA THR A 34 9.31 -0.21 -14.10
C THR A 34 9.04 1.22 -14.56
N THR A 35 9.32 2.22 -13.72
CA THR A 35 8.91 3.63 -13.89
C THR A 35 7.39 3.79 -14.08
N ARG A 36 6.60 2.76 -13.74
CA ARG A 36 5.14 2.72 -13.86
C ARG A 36 4.52 2.58 -12.48
N MET A 37 3.34 3.14 -12.31
CA MET A 37 2.59 3.03 -11.06
C MET A 37 1.41 2.09 -11.26
N ASN A 38 1.14 1.23 -10.27
CA ASN A 38 -0.06 0.42 -10.27
C ASN A 38 -1.20 1.19 -9.60
N PHE A 39 -2.07 1.82 -10.40
CA PHE A 39 -3.25 2.53 -9.87
C PHE A 39 -4.28 1.60 -9.23
N GLY A 40 -4.18 0.30 -9.43
CA GLY A 40 -5.00 -0.70 -8.74
C GLY A 40 -4.46 -1.14 -7.37
N GLN A 41 -3.40 -0.53 -6.85
CA GLN A 41 -2.75 -0.99 -5.61
C GLN A 41 -3.70 -1.04 -4.41
N GLY A 42 -4.55 -0.03 -4.23
CA GLY A 42 -5.54 -0.01 -3.17
C GLY A 42 -6.69 -1.00 -3.40
N GLU A 43 -7.00 -1.35 -4.65
CA GLU A 43 -8.00 -2.38 -4.94
C GLU A 43 -7.50 -3.77 -4.53
N PHE A 44 -6.20 -4.03 -4.65
CA PHE A 44 -5.59 -5.23 -4.06
C PHE A 44 -5.72 -5.23 -2.53
N LEU A 45 -5.50 -4.09 -1.87
CA LEU A 45 -5.74 -3.92 -0.43
C LEU A 45 -7.21 -4.19 -0.08
N MET A 46 -8.14 -3.55 -0.80
CA MET A 46 -9.58 -3.73 -0.61
C MET A 46 -9.98 -5.21 -0.76
N PHE A 47 -9.54 -5.87 -1.83
CA PHE A 47 -9.82 -7.28 -2.07
C PHE A 47 -9.27 -8.17 -0.96
N ALA A 48 -8.05 -7.87 -0.46
CA ALA A 48 -7.45 -8.56 0.68
C ALA A 48 -8.29 -8.39 1.96
N ALA A 49 -8.82 -7.19 2.23
CA ALA A 49 -9.66 -6.91 3.38
C ALA A 49 -10.98 -7.71 3.31
N TYR A 50 -11.64 -7.75 2.14
CA TYR A 50 -12.85 -8.55 1.95
C TYR A 50 -12.58 -10.06 2.06
N LEU A 51 -11.52 -10.54 1.43
CA LEU A 51 -11.15 -11.96 1.47
C LEU A 51 -10.80 -12.40 2.90
N SER A 52 -10.02 -11.58 3.62
CA SER A 52 -9.70 -11.87 5.03
C SER A 52 -10.93 -11.88 5.91
N MET A 53 -11.84 -10.92 5.74
CA MET A 53 -13.11 -10.87 6.45
C MET A 53 -13.95 -12.13 6.19
N ALA A 54 -14.08 -12.54 4.93
CA ALA A 54 -14.85 -13.73 4.57
C ALA A 54 -14.29 -15.01 5.20
N LEU A 55 -12.96 -15.17 5.19
CA LEU A 55 -12.29 -16.32 5.79
C LEU A 55 -12.39 -16.32 7.32
N LEU A 56 -12.28 -15.14 7.97
CA LEU A 56 -12.45 -15.02 9.42
C LEU A 56 -13.89 -15.36 9.84
N LEU A 57 -14.90 -14.89 9.10
CA LEU A 57 -16.29 -15.21 9.33
C LEU A 57 -16.59 -16.71 9.12
N ALA A 58 -15.83 -17.37 8.25
CA ALA A 58 -15.88 -18.83 8.07
C ALA A 58 -15.15 -19.61 9.19
N GLY A 59 -14.59 -18.93 10.19
CA GLY A 59 -13.91 -19.55 11.33
C GLY A 59 -12.48 -20.02 11.03
N VAL A 60 -11.85 -19.56 9.95
CA VAL A 60 -10.48 -19.92 9.61
C VAL A 60 -9.51 -19.21 10.57
N PRO A 61 -8.51 -19.91 11.15
CA PRO A 61 -7.51 -19.31 12.03
C PRO A 61 -6.74 -18.16 11.34
N ALA A 62 -6.46 -17.08 12.07
CA ALA A 62 -5.86 -15.84 11.55
C ALA A 62 -4.55 -16.05 10.75
N LEU A 63 -3.69 -16.97 11.19
CA LEU A 63 -2.44 -17.28 10.46
C LEU A 63 -2.71 -17.93 9.10
N LEU A 64 -3.70 -18.81 9.02
CA LEU A 64 -4.12 -19.42 7.74
C LEU A 64 -4.80 -18.40 6.84
N VAL A 65 -5.61 -17.49 7.40
CA VAL A 65 -6.18 -16.35 6.65
C VAL A 65 -5.07 -15.52 6.02
N LEU A 66 -4.08 -15.11 6.81
CA LEU A 66 -2.95 -14.32 6.31
C LEU A 66 -2.20 -15.06 5.18
N ALA A 67 -1.89 -16.35 5.37
CA ALA A 67 -1.20 -17.15 4.37
C ALA A 67 -2.03 -17.28 3.08
N CYS A 68 -3.33 -17.56 3.19
CA CYS A 68 -4.24 -17.71 2.07
C CYS A 68 -4.36 -16.39 1.27
N VAL A 69 -4.58 -15.27 1.97
CA VAL A 69 -4.70 -13.95 1.34
C VAL A 69 -3.40 -13.58 0.63
N ILE A 70 -2.24 -13.80 1.25
CA ILE A 70 -0.93 -13.54 0.61
C ILE A 70 -0.78 -14.36 -0.68
N VAL A 71 -1.10 -15.66 -0.66
CA VAL A 71 -0.98 -16.53 -1.84
C VAL A 71 -1.92 -16.07 -2.95
N VAL A 72 -3.19 -15.79 -2.63
CA VAL A 72 -4.18 -15.33 -3.62
C VAL A 72 -3.73 -14.01 -4.25
N LEU A 73 -3.33 -13.03 -3.44
CA LEU A 73 -2.90 -11.72 -3.96
C LEU A 73 -1.57 -11.81 -4.72
N ALA A 74 -0.64 -12.69 -4.31
CA ALA A 74 0.58 -12.95 -5.06
C ALA A 74 0.27 -13.51 -6.46
N LEU A 75 -0.68 -14.45 -6.56
CA LEU A 75 -1.16 -14.98 -7.85
C LEU A 75 -1.86 -13.91 -8.69
N MET A 76 -2.67 -13.04 -8.06
CA MET A 76 -3.30 -11.91 -8.73
C MET A 76 -2.26 -10.91 -9.25
N GLY A 77 -1.21 -10.60 -8.48
CA GLY A 77 -0.10 -9.72 -8.91
C GLY A 77 0.70 -10.32 -10.06
N TRP A 78 0.96 -11.61 -10.01
CA TRP A 78 1.53 -12.34 -11.13
C TRP A 78 0.62 -12.29 -12.37
N GLY A 79 -0.69 -12.49 -12.17
CA GLY A 79 -1.69 -12.41 -13.23
C GLY A 79 -1.79 -11.02 -13.84
N LEU A 80 -1.77 -9.97 -13.02
CA LEU A 80 -1.78 -8.58 -13.48
C LEU A 80 -0.62 -8.30 -14.45
N GLU A 81 0.60 -8.68 -14.07
CA GLU A 81 1.75 -8.53 -14.96
C GLU A 81 1.59 -9.36 -16.23
N ARG A 82 1.23 -10.63 -16.09
CA ARG A 82 1.23 -11.59 -17.18
C ARG A 82 0.16 -11.33 -18.23
N PHE A 83 -1.05 -10.97 -17.79
CA PHE A 83 -2.24 -10.88 -18.64
C PHE A 83 -2.67 -9.45 -18.95
N ALA A 84 -2.34 -8.48 -18.09
CA ALA A 84 -2.75 -7.10 -18.29
C ALA A 84 -1.59 -6.21 -18.75
N ILE A 85 -0.46 -6.17 -18.04
CA ILE A 85 0.62 -5.23 -18.34
C ILE A 85 1.46 -5.68 -19.52
N ARG A 86 1.86 -6.94 -19.53
CA ARG A 86 2.76 -7.50 -20.55
C ARG A 86 2.22 -7.54 -21.98
N PRO A 87 0.96 -7.93 -22.26
CA PRO A 87 0.42 -7.87 -23.61
C PRO A 87 0.42 -6.44 -24.16
N LEU A 88 0.17 -5.49 -23.26
CA LEU A 88 0.15 -4.07 -23.60
C LEU A 88 1.51 -3.54 -24.05
N ASP A 89 2.61 -4.02 -23.42
CA ASP A 89 3.96 -3.64 -23.83
C ASP A 89 4.28 -4.08 -25.26
N ARG A 90 3.74 -5.21 -25.69
CA ARG A 90 3.86 -5.70 -27.07
C ARG A 90 3.05 -4.85 -28.05
N LEU A 91 1.82 -4.48 -27.68
CA LEU A 91 0.95 -3.63 -28.50
C LEU A 91 1.49 -2.19 -28.58
N ARG A 92 2.14 -1.71 -27.52
CA ARG A 92 2.75 -0.39 -27.43
C ARG A 92 3.89 -0.19 -28.42
N ALA A 93 4.67 -1.24 -28.68
CA ALA A 93 5.69 -1.24 -29.72
C ALA A 93 5.09 -1.01 -31.12
N LEU A 94 3.79 -1.32 -31.31
CA LEU A 94 3.07 -1.18 -32.57
C LEU A 94 2.22 0.11 -32.65
N ALA A 95 1.68 0.61 -31.54
CA ALA A 95 0.66 1.67 -31.53
C ALA A 95 1.04 2.97 -30.79
N GLY A 96 2.24 3.09 -30.20
CA GLY A 96 2.79 4.35 -29.67
C GLY A 96 2.13 4.93 -28.40
N GLY A 97 1.28 4.22 -27.69
CA GLY A 97 0.56 4.72 -26.52
C GLY A 97 1.42 4.85 -25.25
N GLN A 98 1.81 6.07 -24.87
CA GLN A 98 2.71 6.33 -23.75
C GLN A 98 2.09 6.04 -22.35
N TYR A 99 0.76 6.15 -22.19
CA TYR A 99 0.03 6.03 -20.93
C TYR A 99 -0.90 4.80 -20.85
N SER A 100 -0.75 3.84 -21.75
CA SER A 100 -1.64 2.65 -21.80
C SER A 100 -1.66 1.85 -20.51
N TRP A 101 -0.54 1.83 -19.75
CA TRP A 101 -0.45 1.15 -18.45
C TRP A 101 -1.38 1.76 -17.39
N VAL A 102 -1.64 3.07 -17.45
CA VAL A 102 -2.60 3.74 -16.54
C VAL A 102 -4.00 3.19 -16.76
N LEU A 103 -4.44 3.19 -18.02
CA LEU A 103 -5.77 2.69 -18.41
C LEU A 103 -5.94 1.21 -18.04
N THR A 104 -4.89 0.40 -18.25
CA THR A 104 -4.93 -1.03 -17.91
C THR A 104 -5.04 -1.27 -16.42
N THR A 105 -4.22 -0.61 -15.60
CA THR A 105 -4.27 -0.78 -14.14
C THR A 105 -5.56 -0.22 -13.56
N MET A 106 -6.09 0.89 -14.10
CA MET A 106 -7.42 1.40 -13.74
C MET A 106 -8.54 0.47 -14.18
N GLY A 107 -8.45 -0.12 -15.38
CA GLY A 107 -9.43 -1.10 -15.87
C GLY A 107 -9.50 -2.33 -14.96
N VAL A 108 -8.35 -2.88 -14.58
CA VAL A 108 -8.28 -3.99 -13.60
C VAL A 108 -8.84 -3.57 -12.24
N ALA A 109 -8.55 -2.35 -11.77
CA ALA A 109 -9.10 -1.80 -10.54
C ALA A 109 -10.63 -1.79 -10.55
N LEU A 110 -11.23 -1.27 -11.64
CA LEU A 110 -12.69 -1.25 -11.81
C LEU A 110 -13.30 -2.66 -11.86
N ILE A 111 -12.63 -3.61 -12.51
CA ILE A 111 -13.07 -5.01 -12.53
C ILE A 111 -13.08 -5.57 -11.11
N MET A 112 -11.99 -5.40 -10.35
CA MET A 112 -11.89 -5.87 -8.97
C MET A 112 -12.98 -5.26 -8.07
N GLN A 113 -13.20 -3.95 -8.16
CA GLN A 113 -14.25 -3.26 -7.43
C GLN A 113 -15.66 -3.81 -7.74
N ASN A 114 -15.95 -4.04 -9.03
CA ASN A 114 -17.24 -4.61 -9.44
C ASN A 114 -17.39 -6.08 -8.99
N VAL A 115 -16.33 -6.89 -9.08
CA VAL A 115 -16.35 -8.27 -8.56
C VAL A 115 -16.64 -8.29 -7.06
N VAL A 116 -15.98 -7.44 -6.27
CA VAL A 116 -16.23 -7.32 -4.83
C VAL A 116 -17.68 -6.91 -4.57
N THR A 117 -18.19 -5.93 -5.31
CA THR A 117 -19.56 -5.45 -5.19
C THR A 117 -20.59 -6.53 -5.52
N LEU A 118 -20.32 -7.38 -6.51
CA LEU A 118 -21.19 -8.49 -6.90
C LEU A 118 -21.17 -9.63 -5.86
N VAL A 119 -20.02 -9.94 -5.28
CA VAL A 119 -19.86 -11.08 -4.36
C VAL A 119 -20.30 -10.71 -2.94
N TRP A 120 -19.89 -9.54 -2.42
CA TRP A 120 -20.13 -9.14 -1.02
C TRP A 120 -21.17 -8.03 -0.84
N GLY A 121 -21.65 -7.46 -1.95
CA GLY A 121 -22.65 -6.37 -1.92
C GLY A 121 -22.04 -4.98 -1.83
N LYS A 122 -22.93 -3.96 -1.79
CA LYS A 122 -22.56 -2.54 -1.78
C LYS A 122 -22.44 -1.95 -0.38
N SER A 123 -22.94 -2.65 0.63
CA SER A 123 -22.96 -2.16 2.02
C SER A 123 -21.57 -2.19 2.64
N SER A 124 -21.32 -1.21 3.49
CA SER A 124 -20.14 -1.21 4.35
C SER A 124 -20.21 -2.35 5.35
N GLN A 125 -19.11 -3.07 5.54
CA GLN A 125 -19.02 -4.22 6.40
C GLN A 125 -17.87 -4.04 7.42
N TYR A 126 -18.00 -4.77 8.53
CA TYR A 126 -16.98 -4.75 9.57
C TYR A 126 -16.27 -6.10 9.62
N SER A 127 -14.96 -6.10 9.44
CA SER A 127 -14.15 -7.31 9.61
C SER A 127 -14.03 -7.69 11.09
N PRO A 128 -14.09 -8.98 11.45
CA PRO A 128 -13.73 -9.42 12.80
C PRO A 128 -12.29 -9.06 13.14
N PRO A 129 -11.94 -8.93 14.45
CA PRO A 129 -10.55 -8.74 14.87
C PRO A 129 -9.71 -9.97 14.52
N LEU A 130 -8.43 -9.75 14.18
CA LEU A 130 -7.52 -10.82 13.74
C LEU A 130 -7.07 -11.71 14.89
N PHE A 131 -6.69 -11.12 16.02
CA PHE A 131 -6.05 -11.83 17.13
C PHE A 131 -6.69 -11.60 18.50
N SER A 132 -7.41 -10.51 18.68
CA SER A 132 -7.89 -10.10 20.00
C SER A 132 -9.18 -10.79 20.46
N GLY A 133 -9.81 -11.61 19.62
CA GLY A 133 -11.06 -12.33 19.93
C GLY A 133 -12.26 -11.41 20.17
N ASN A 134 -12.04 -10.16 20.55
CA ASN A 134 -13.09 -9.17 20.78
C ASN A 134 -12.65 -7.77 20.37
N ARG A 135 -13.45 -7.05 19.58
CA ARG A 135 -13.17 -5.69 19.11
C ARG A 135 -12.99 -4.65 20.23
N GLN A 136 -13.51 -4.95 21.41
CA GLN A 136 -13.48 -4.04 22.57
C GLN A 136 -12.26 -4.25 23.48
N ASN A 137 -11.31 -5.09 23.09
CA ASN A 137 -10.09 -5.25 23.86
C ASN A 137 -9.25 -3.96 23.79
N VAL A 138 -9.30 -3.22 24.90
CA VAL A 138 -8.59 -1.97 25.11
C VAL A 138 -7.52 -2.20 26.16
N VAL A 139 -6.28 -1.94 25.82
CA VAL A 139 -5.17 -1.93 26.78
C VAL A 139 -4.94 -0.49 27.22
N GLN A 140 -4.83 -0.30 28.55
CA GLN A 140 -4.47 1.01 29.08
C GLN A 140 -2.95 1.23 28.97
N LEU A 141 -2.54 2.09 28.06
CA LEU A 141 -1.16 2.55 27.90
C LEU A 141 -1.08 4.03 28.31
N PHE A 142 -0.23 4.35 29.26
CA PHE A 142 -0.05 5.73 29.77
C PHE A 142 -1.37 6.43 30.18
N GLY A 143 -2.34 5.66 30.75
CA GLY A 143 -3.63 6.20 31.15
C GLY A 143 -4.61 6.45 29.98
N VAL A 144 -4.32 5.92 28.81
CA VAL A 144 -5.15 6.01 27.60
C VAL A 144 -5.57 4.62 27.17
N GLY A 145 -6.84 4.45 26.81
CA GLY A 145 -7.35 3.21 26.22
C GLY A 145 -6.98 3.13 24.73
N VAL A 146 -6.15 2.17 24.36
CA VAL A 146 -5.73 1.92 22.99
C VAL A 146 -6.27 0.57 22.53
N PHE A 147 -6.81 0.49 21.32
CA PHE A 147 -7.26 -0.78 20.76
C PHE A 147 -6.06 -1.70 20.49
N VAL A 148 -6.19 -2.96 20.92
CA VAL A 148 -5.14 -3.98 20.70
C VAL A 148 -4.80 -4.13 19.23
N GLU A 149 -5.80 -4.05 18.34
CA GLU A 149 -5.62 -4.17 16.89
C GLU A 149 -4.75 -3.04 16.32
N GLU A 150 -4.85 -1.81 16.82
CA GLU A 150 -3.97 -0.70 16.39
C GLU A 150 -2.50 -0.97 16.73
N LEU A 151 -2.24 -1.49 17.93
CA LEU A 151 -0.87 -1.86 18.35
C LEU A 151 -0.33 -3.02 17.49
N LEU A 152 -1.16 -4.03 17.24
CA LEU A 152 -0.79 -5.17 16.40
C LEU A 152 -0.44 -4.72 14.97
N VAL A 153 -1.22 -3.80 14.41
CA VAL A 153 -0.96 -3.24 13.07
C VAL A 153 0.38 -2.51 13.03
N ILE A 154 0.69 -1.67 14.04
CA ILE A 154 1.97 -0.96 14.10
C ILE A 154 3.13 -1.96 14.16
N VAL A 155 3.06 -2.94 15.06
CA VAL A 155 4.11 -3.95 15.23
C VAL A 155 4.27 -4.80 13.96
N ALA A 156 3.16 -5.29 13.40
CA ALA A 156 3.18 -6.09 12.18
C ALA A 156 3.77 -5.31 11.00
N ALA A 157 3.37 -4.05 10.83
CA ALA A 157 3.90 -3.20 9.77
C ALA A 157 5.40 -2.93 9.92
N VAL A 158 5.89 -2.69 11.14
CA VAL A 158 7.33 -2.52 11.41
C VAL A 158 8.09 -3.78 11.00
N ILE A 159 7.59 -4.97 11.39
CA ILE A 159 8.21 -6.25 11.03
C ILE A 159 8.23 -6.42 9.50
N VAL A 160 7.09 -6.21 8.83
CA VAL A 160 6.98 -6.37 7.37
C VAL A 160 7.89 -5.38 6.64
N VAL A 161 7.94 -4.12 7.07
CA VAL A 161 8.83 -3.11 6.50
C VAL A 161 10.30 -3.50 6.73
N ALA A 162 10.67 -3.98 7.90
CA ALA A 162 12.02 -4.44 8.19
C ALA A 162 12.42 -5.64 7.30
N LEU A 163 11.51 -6.62 7.14
CA LEU A 163 11.72 -7.77 6.25
C LEU A 163 11.83 -7.33 4.77
N PHE A 164 11.01 -6.38 4.35
CA PHE A 164 11.07 -5.81 3.01
C PHE A 164 12.41 -5.12 2.75
N TYR A 165 12.91 -4.34 3.71
CA TYR A 165 14.25 -3.74 3.65
C TYR A 165 15.35 -4.80 3.61
N ALA A 166 15.29 -5.78 4.49
CA ALA A 166 16.24 -6.89 4.51
C ALA A 166 16.28 -7.62 3.16
N MET A 167 15.10 -7.87 2.58
CA MET A 167 15.00 -8.47 1.25
C MET A 167 15.64 -7.58 0.18
N LEU A 168 15.36 -6.28 0.17
CA LEU A 168 15.91 -5.37 -0.85
C LEU A 168 17.43 -5.24 -0.79
N TYR A 169 18.01 -5.11 0.41
CA TYR A 169 19.43 -4.80 0.55
C TYR A 169 20.33 -6.05 0.65
N TRP A 170 19.82 -7.15 1.25
CA TRP A 170 20.66 -8.32 1.55
C TRP A 170 20.47 -9.49 0.60
N THR A 171 19.37 -9.50 -0.20
CA THR A 171 19.13 -10.64 -1.11
C THR A 171 19.64 -10.38 -2.53
N ARG A 172 19.86 -11.48 -3.27
CA ARG A 172 20.18 -11.42 -4.71
C ARG A 172 19.02 -10.82 -5.52
N GLN A 173 17.78 -11.08 -5.11
CA GLN A 173 16.59 -10.56 -5.77
C GLN A 173 16.46 -9.04 -5.61
N GLY A 174 16.73 -8.51 -4.42
CA GLY A 174 16.76 -7.06 -4.19
C GLY A 174 17.81 -6.35 -5.04
N ARG A 175 19.01 -6.91 -5.14
CA ARG A 175 20.07 -6.41 -6.02
C ARG A 175 19.67 -6.44 -7.50
N ALA A 176 18.98 -7.50 -7.93
CA ALA A 176 18.44 -7.57 -9.30
C ALA A 176 17.38 -6.50 -9.57
N ILE A 177 16.51 -6.21 -8.58
CA ILE A 177 15.51 -5.14 -8.68
C ILE A 177 16.20 -3.77 -8.86
N TYR A 178 17.21 -3.46 -8.06
CA TYR A 178 17.96 -2.21 -8.20
C TYR A 178 18.74 -2.14 -9.53
N ALA A 179 19.34 -3.23 -9.99
CA ALA A 179 20.03 -3.27 -11.28
C ALA A 179 19.06 -2.97 -12.45
N VAL A 180 17.87 -3.59 -12.43
CA VAL A 180 16.82 -3.34 -13.43
C VAL A 180 16.27 -1.91 -13.33
N ALA A 181 16.14 -1.38 -12.11
CA ALA A 181 15.70 0.00 -11.87
C ALA A 181 16.68 1.02 -12.44
N PHE A 182 17.99 0.75 -12.37
CA PHE A 182 19.03 1.63 -12.90
C PHE A 182 19.08 1.61 -14.44
N SER A 183 19.19 0.42 -15.03
CA SER A 183 19.18 0.24 -16.49
C SER A 183 18.77 -1.21 -16.82
N PRO A 184 17.55 -1.43 -17.36
CA PRO A 184 17.11 -2.75 -17.78
C PRO A 184 18.04 -3.37 -18.84
N GLU A 185 18.59 -2.56 -19.74
CA GLU A 185 19.48 -3.01 -20.81
C GLU A 185 20.81 -3.51 -20.25
N THR A 186 21.43 -2.74 -19.35
CA THR A 186 22.69 -3.12 -18.70
C THR A 186 22.47 -4.33 -17.79
N ALA A 187 21.37 -4.41 -17.08
CA ALA A 187 21.01 -5.58 -16.26
C ALA A 187 20.90 -6.86 -17.09
N ALA A 188 20.28 -6.76 -18.28
CA ALA A 188 20.17 -7.89 -19.22
C ALA A 188 21.56 -8.35 -19.73
N LEU A 189 22.47 -7.43 -20.03
CA LEU A 189 23.85 -7.75 -20.43
C LEU A 189 24.62 -8.47 -19.32
N LEU A 190 24.33 -8.18 -18.04
CA LEU A 190 24.89 -8.85 -16.88
C LEU A 190 24.22 -10.19 -16.54
N GLY A 191 23.29 -10.66 -17.41
CA GLY A 191 22.60 -11.94 -17.25
C GLY A 191 21.42 -11.93 -16.28
N ILE A 192 20.94 -10.74 -15.88
CA ILE A 192 19.74 -10.60 -15.05
C ILE A 192 18.49 -10.73 -15.94
N ASP A 193 17.60 -11.67 -15.60
CA ASP A 193 16.31 -11.79 -16.27
C ASP A 193 15.39 -10.65 -15.85
N VAL A 194 15.41 -9.56 -16.62
CA VAL A 194 14.60 -8.35 -16.40
C VAL A 194 13.12 -8.70 -16.24
N ARG A 195 12.63 -9.64 -17.06
CA ARG A 195 11.23 -10.03 -17.07
C ARG A 195 10.80 -10.72 -15.77
N ARG A 196 11.60 -11.67 -15.28
CA ARG A 196 11.32 -12.34 -14.00
C ARG A 196 11.40 -11.33 -12.86
N THR A 197 12.32 -10.39 -12.93
CA THR A 197 12.45 -9.32 -11.94
C THR A 197 11.22 -8.42 -11.90
N VAL A 198 10.66 -8.02 -13.05
CA VAL A 198 9.42 -7.24 -13.12
C VAL A 198 8.23 -8.02 -12.54
N VAL A 199 8.06 -9.29 -12.92
CA VAL A 199 7.02 -10.16 -12.32
C VAL A 199 7.15 -10.22 -10.80
N LEU A 200 8.38 -10.43 -10.29
CA LEU A 200 8.64 -10.48 -8.85
C LEU A 200 8.22 -9.18 -8.16
N VAL A 201 8.50 -8.04 -8.77
CA VAL A 201 8.12 -6.73 -8.24
C VAL A 201 6.61 -6.57 -8.12
N PHE A 202 5.82 -6.98 -9.13
CA PHE A 202 4.36 -6.92 -9.05
C PHE A 202 3.81 -7.91 -8.01
N VAL A 203 4.40 -9.09 -7.87
CA VAL A 203 4.05 -10.04 -6.81
C VAL A 203 4.33 -9.45 -5.43
N LEU A 204 5.51 -8.85 -5.21
CA LEU A 204 5.84 -8.21 -3.94
C LEU A 204 4.92 -7.03 -3.62
N ALA A 205 4.61 -6.19 -4.61
CA ALA A 205 3.66 -5.10 -4.46
C ALA A 205 2.28 -5.61 -4.01
N SER A 206 1.81 -6.70 -4.63
CA SER A 206 0.53 -7.32 -4.28
C SER A 206 0.56 -7.99 -2.91
N VAL A 207 1.67 -8.60 -2.49
CA VAL A 207 1.86 -9.15 -1.14
C VAL A 207 1.83 -8.04 -0.09
N LEU A 208 2.46 -6.89 -0.35
CA LEU A 208 2.39 -5.74 0.57
C LEU A 208 0.96 -5.20 0.68
N ALA A 209 0.21 -5.13 -0.43
CA ALA A 209 -1.21 -4.78 -0.41
C ALA A 209 -2.06 -5.83 0.33
N ALA A 210 -1.74 -7.12 0.19
CA ALA A 210 -2.40 -8.21 0.91
C ALA A 210 -2.29 -8.04 2.41
N ILE A 211 -1.06 -7.86 2.91
CA ILE A 211 -0.80 -7.66 4.34
C ILE A 211 -1.47 -6.37 4.83
N SER A 212 -1.34 -5.28 4.06
CA SER A 212 -1.99 -4.01 4.38
C SER A 212 -3.51 -4.14 4.50
N GLY A 213 -4.17 -4.87 3.57
CA GLY A 213 -5.61 -5.09 3.58
C GLY A 213 -6.09 -5.96 4.74
N VAL A 214 -5.36 -7.04 5.06
CA VAL A 214 -5.65 -7.89 6.22
C VAL A 214 -5.55 -7.09 7.53
N LEU A 215 -4.55 -6.23 7.65
CA LEU A 215 -4.35 -5.38 8.82
C LEU A 215 -5.35 -4.22 8.90
N ALA A 216 -5.78 -3.69 7.75
CA ALA A 216 -6.74 -2.60 7.68
C ALA A 216 -8.16 -3.05 8.07
N GLY A 217 -8.57 -4.27 7.69
CA GLY A 217 -9.93 -4.78 7.87
C GLY A 217 -10.52 -4.58 9.27
N PRO A 218 -9.84 -4.92 10.36
CA PRO A 218 -10.33 -4.72 11.72
C PRO A 218 -10.44 -3.25 12.17
N ILE A 219 -9.63 -2.36 11.60
CA ILE A 219 -9.52 -0.96 12.01
C ILE A 219 -10.47 -0.05 11.22
N VAL A 220 -10.57 -0.28 9.90
CA VAL A 220 -11.43 0.52 9.03
C VAL A 220 -12.69 -0.24 8.65
N THR A 221 -13.71 0.50 8.28
CA THR A 221 -14.91 -0.07 7.68
C THR A 221 -14.60 -0.51 6.26
N VAL A 222 -14.80 -1.80 5.97
CA VAL A 222 -14.54 -2.37 4.65
C VAL A 222 -15.70 -2.03 3.71
N GLN A 223 -15.40 -1.38 2.60
CA GLN A 223 -16.39 -0.96 1.61
C GLN A 223 -15.84 -1.06 0.19
N PRO A 224 -16.66 -1.29 -0.84
CA PRO A 224 -16.18 -1.56 -2.20
C PRO A 224 -15.40 -0.41 -2.85
N HIS A 225 -15.61 0.82 -2.39
CA HIS A 225 -14.94 2.00 -2.94
C HIS A 225 -13.66 2.41 -2.17
N MET A 226 -13.30 1.70 -1.09
CA MET A 226 -12.14 2.06 -0.28
C MET A 226 -10.82 1.95 -1.05
N GLY A 227 -10.74 1.05 -2.05
CA GLY A 227 -9.52 0.79 -2.80
C GLY A 227 -8.97 2.04 -3.48
N LEU A 228 -9.81 2.78 -4.19
CA LEU A 228 -9.41 4.03 -4.84
C LEU A 228 -8.90 5.06 -3.82
N VAL A 229 -9.59 5.21 -2.69
CA VAL A 229 -9.20 6.14 -1.63
C VAL A 229 -7.82 5.78 -1.07
N PHE A 230 -7.58 4.50 -0.78
CA PHE A 230 -6.28 4.02 -0.32
C PHE A 230 -5.18 4.16 -1.39
N THR A 231 -5.50 3.99 -2.67
CA THR A 231 -4.54 4.24 -3.77
C THR A 231 -4.10 5.70 -3.78
N VAL A 232 -5.05 6.65 -3.71
CA VAL A 232 -4.76 8.10 -3.71
C VAL A 232 -3.93 8.48 -2.49
N LYS A 233 -4.30 8.00 -1.29
CA LYS A 233 -3.54 8.25 -0.05
C LYS A 233 -2.14 7.65 -0.10
N ALA A 234 -1.99 6.41 -0.59
CA ALA A 234 -0.69 5.77 -0.74
C ALA A 234 0.20 6.49 -1.76
N PHE A 235 -0.39 7.01 -2.85
CA PHE A 235 0.31 7.85 -3.81
C PHE A 235 0.76 9.17 -3.16
N ALA A 236 -0.11 9.84 -2.41
CA ALA A 236 0.23 11.05 -1.67
C ALA A 236 1.39 10.81 -0.69
N VAL A 237 1.34 9.71 0.05
CA VAL A 237 2.40 9.27 0.97
C VAL A 237 3.72 9.01 0.25
N ALA A 238 3.69 8.27 -0.87
CA ALA A 238 4.88 7.99 -1.65
C ALA A 238 5.48 9.27 -2.26
N SER A 239 4.62 10.20 -2.70
CA SER A 239 5.02 11.51 -3.21
C SER A 239 5.63 12.38 -2.11
N LEU A 240 5.00 12.42 -0.93
CA LEU A 240 5.49 13.15 0.24
C LEU A 240 6.89 12.68 0.64
N GLY A 241 7.09 11.37 0.69
CA GLY A 241 8.36 10.75 1.03
C GLY A 241 9.43 10.88 -0.05
N GLY A 242 9.02 11.06 -1.30
CA GLY A 242 9.88 10.99 -2.48
C GLY A 242 9.99 9.56 -3.03
N PHE A 243 9.59 9.36 -4.29
CA PHE A 243 9.57 8.04 -4.94
C PHE A 243 10.94 7.38 -5.13
N THR A 244 12.03 8.07 -4.82
CA THR A 244 13.40 7.55 -4.95
C THR A 244 13.96 6.99 -3.65
N ASN A 245 13.38 7.40 -2.51
CA ASN A 245 13.89 7.03 -1.19
C ASN A 245 12.91 6.15 -0.42
N PRO A 246 13.24 4.86 -0.20
CA PRO A 246 12.36 3.96 0.52
C PRO A 246 12.14 4.33 2.00
N LEU A 247 13.10 4.99 2.67
CA LEU A 247 12.91 5.52 4.03
C LEU A 247 12.01 6.75 4.02
N GLY A 248 12.11 7.59 2.99
CA GLY A 248 11.25 8.74 2.81
C GLY A 248 9.78 8.35 2.77
N VAL A 249 9.43 7.28 2.04
CA VAL A 249 8.05 6.77 1.97
C VAL A 249 7.53 6.37 3.36
N LEU A 250 8.38 5.77 4.22
CA LEU A 250 7.99 5.41 5.58
C LEU A 250 7.69 6.65 6.43
N VAL A 251 8.58 7.64 6.40
CA VAL A 251 8.40 8.89 7.14
C VAL A 251 7.17 9.65 6.61
N GLY A 252 6.99 9.70 5.29
CA GLY A 252 5.81 10.28 4.67
C GLY A 252 4.50 9.63 5.13
N ALA A 253 4.50 8.31 5.29
CA ALA A 253 3.35 7.55 5.78
C ALA A 253 3.00 7.88 7.25
N VAL A 254 4.01 7.98 8.09
CA VAL A 254 3.82 8.37 9.50
C VAL A 254 3.26 9.80 9.59
N ILE A 255 3.87 10.74 8.87
CA ILE A 255 3.39 12.13 8.85
C ILE A 255 1.94 12.19 8.35
N PHE A 256 1.65 11.53 7.24
CA PHE A 256 0.30 11.55 6.65
C PHE A 256 -0.75 10.94 7.58
N GLY A 257 -0.47 9.77 8.17
CA GLY A 257 -1.41 9.09 9.06
C GLY A 257 -1.67 9.87 10.35
N VAL A 258 -0.63 10.49 10.93
CA VAL A 258 -0.79 11.35 12.10
C VAL A 258 -1.62 12.60 11.75
N LEU A 259 -1.31 13.27 10.65
CA LEU A 259 -2.08 14.43 10.18
C LEU A 259 -3.56 14.08 9.94
N GLU A 260 -3.84 12.93 9.34
CA GLU A 260 -5.20 12.46 9.11
C GLU A 260 -5.95 12.21 10.43
N SER A 261 -5.31 11.59 11.41
CA SER A 261 -5.90 11.34 12.73
C SER A 261 -6.26 12.65 13.43
N PHE A 262 -5.37 13.64 13.41
CA PHE A 262 -5.66 14.97 13.97
C PHE A 262 -6.74 15.72 13.18
N SER A 263 -6.71 15.64 11.85
CA SER A 263 -7.71 16.26 10.98
C SER A 263 -9.12 15.71 11.26
N ASN A 264 -9.24 14.40 11.37
CA ASN A 264 -10.49 13.71 11.69
C ASN A 264 -11.04 14.11 13.07
N TYR A 265 -10.15 14.35 14.05
CA TYR A 265 -10.55 14.80 15.37
C TYR A 265 -11.17 16.22 15.34
N TYR A 266 -10.59 17.14 14.56
CA TYR A 266 -11.11 18.51 14.46
C TYR A 266 -12.35 18.60 13.58
N ASN A 267 -12.37 17.92 12.45
CA ASN A 267 -13.50 17.91 11.52
C ASN A 267 -13.51 16.65 10.67
N SER A 268 -14.32 15.68 11.07
CA SER A 268 -14.39 14.38 10.38
C SER A 268 -14.94 14.47 8.96
N ALA A 269 -15.71 15.53 8.61
CA ALA A 269 -16.23 15.73 7.26
C ALA A 269 -15.12 16.08 6.25
N PHE A 270 -14.04 16.71 6.71
CA PHE A 270 -12.88 17.11 5.90
C PHE A 270 -11.59 16.41 6.32
N GLY A 271 -11.70 15.37 7.15
CA GLY A 271 -10.55 14.66 7.71
C GLY A 271 -9.56 14.16 6.67
N ASP A 272 -10.04 13.62 5.57
CA ASP A 272 -9.23 13.16 4.45
C ASP A 272 -8.69 14.29 3.58
N LEU A 273 -9.39 15.42 3.52
CA LEU A 273 -9.06 16.53 2.64
C LEU A 273 -7.81 17.29 3.12
N TYR A 274 -7.72 17.59 4.43
CA TYR A 274 -6.61 18.38 4.97
C TYR A 274 -5.22 17.74 4.73
N PRO A 275 -5.00 16.45 4.99
CA PRO A 275 -3.73 15.80 4.69
C PRO A 275 -3.38 15.84 3.20
N LEU A 276 -4.37 15.65 2.32
CA LEU A 276 -4.16 15.71 0.87
C LEU A 276 -3.79 17.12 0.40
N LEU A 277 -4.47 18.15 0.90
CA LEU A 277 -4.14 19.54 0.59
C LEU A 277 -2.74 19.91 1.06
N LEU A 278 -2.35 19.43 2.25
CA LEU A 278 -0.99 19.66 2.77
C LEU A 278 0.07 19.01 1.88
N VAL A 279 -0.17 17.78 1.43
CA VAL A 279 0.73 17.10 0.47
C VAL A 279 0.79 17.86 -0.83
N MET A 280 -0.35 18.32 -1.38
CA MET A 280 -0.36 19.14 -2.60
C MET A 280 0.44 20.44 -2.43
N ALA A 281 0.25 21.16 -1.33
CA ALA A 281 0.99 22.38 -1.03
C ALA A 281 2.50 22.11 -0.91
N LEU A 282 2.87 21.00 -0.26
CA LEU A 282 4.27 20.59 -0.13
C LEU A 282 4.90 20.27 -1.49
N LEU A 283 4.18 19.54 -2.37
CA LEU A 283 4.67 19.20 -3.70
C LEU A 283 4.80 20.42 -4.62
N VAL A 284 4.02 21.47 -4.41
CA VAL A 284 4.20 22.76 -5.12
C VAL A 284 5.53 23.42 -4.71
N ILE A 285 5.89 23.34 -3.41
CA ILE A 285 7.14 23.92 -2.89
C ILE A 285 8.34 23.03 -3.21
N LYS A 286 8.18 21.70 -3.05
CA LYS A 286 9.24 20.70 -3.25
C LYS A 286 8.72 19.50 -4.05
N PRO A 287 8.70 19.57 -5.39
CA PRO A 287 8.10 18.53 -6.25
C PRO A 287 8.80 17.17 -6.16
N SER A 288 10.04 17.10 -5.66
CA SER A 288 10.72 15.83 -5.39
C SER A 288 10.30 15.11 -4.10
N GLY A 289 9.43 15.72 -3.29
CA GLY A 289 9.09 15.23 -1.95
C GLY A 289 10.12 15.60 -0.88
N ILE A 290 9.86 15.28 0.39
CA ILE A 290 10.71 15.69 1.53
C ILE A 290 12.13 15.11 1.40
N PHE A 291 12.24 13.85 1.00
CA PHE A 291 13.50 13.10 0.91
C PHE A 291 13.90 12.76 -0.54
N GLY A 292 13.18 13.29 -1.54
CA GLY A 292 13.53 13.10 -2.93
C GLY A 292 14.76 13.91 -3.30
N GLU A 293 15.70 13.29 -4.01
CA GLU A 293 16.82 14.00 -4.63
C GLU A 293 16.29 14.82 -5.82
N ALA A 294 16.61 16.10 -5.85
CA ALA A 294 16.41 16.88 -7.06
C ALA A 294 17.28 16.23 -8.16
N LYS A 295 16.68 15.78 -9.26
CA LYS A 295 17.45 15.37 -10.43
C LYS A 295 18.32 16.59 -10.79
N ALA A 296 19.62 16.47 -10.61
CA ALA A 296 20.54 17.44 -11.20
C ALA A 296 20.26 17.42 -12.71
N ASP A 297 19.76 18.53 -13.23
CA ASP A 297 19.67 18.75 -14.67
C ASP A 297 21.11 18.63 -15.22
N VAL A 298 21.44 17.44 -15.70
CA VAL A 298 22.61 17.27 -16.56
C VAL A 298 22.20 17.86 -17.90
N ARG A 299 22.47 19.17 -18.03
CA ARG A 299 22.50 19.86 -19.31
C ARG A 299 23.66 19.37 -20.17
#